data_ac579b7eeba7d231abf8a23c63f573ba
#
_entry.id   ac579b7eeba7d231abf8a23c63f573ba
#
_cell.length_a   1.000
_cell.length_b   1.000
_cell.length_c   1.000
_cell.angle_alpha   90.00
_cell.angle_beta   90.00
_cell.angle_gamma   90.00
#
_symmetry.space_group_name_H-M   'P 1'
#
loop_
_entity.id
_entity.type
_entity.pdbx_description
1 polymer ?
#
loop_
_entity_poly.entity_id
_entity_poly.type
_entity_poly.pdbx_seq_one_letter_code
_entity_poly.pdbx_strand_id
1 'polypeptide(L)'
;MAILAFQKPDKVIMVSSTDTQGVFEFRPLEPGYGITIGNALRRILLSSLEGYAITTIRIEGVDHEFSTIKGVIEDVTEIVLNLKQIRFKKVVDDVDHEKIFVTITGVNEFKAGELNKYLTGFRVLNTDHVICHMEPTVKLQMEISINKGRGYVPSEENKPANAEIGLIPIDAIFTPIKNVKYSVENYRVEQKTDYEKLVIEIVTDGSIHPKDALKEAAKILIYHFMLFSDEKITLDTEEKSVTEDFDEEILHMRQLLKTKLVDLDLSVRALNCLKAAEVETLGDLVKFNRNDLLKFRNFGKKSLTELDELLENMGLTFGMDVSKYKLDKE
;
A
#
# COMPACT_ATOMS: atom_id res chain seq x y z
N MET A 1 21.23 27.01 11.52
CA MET A 1 22.30 26.11 12.01
C MET A 1 22.48 25.02 10.99
N ALA A 2 23.71 24.78 10.51
CA ALA A 2 23.95 23.64 9.65
C ALA A 2 23.74 22.36 10.47
N ILE A 3 22.74 21.55 10.12
CA ILE A 3 22.59 20.22 10.70
C ILE A 3 23.84 19.44 10.30
N LEU A 4 24.58 18.92 11.29
CA LEU A 4 25.68 17.98 11.02
C LEU A 4 25.14 16.88 10.10
N ALA A 5 25.82 16.65 8.97
CA ALA A 5 25.41 15.64 8.03
C ALA A 5 25.46 14.26 8.70
N PHE A 6 24.30 13.70 8.98
CA PHE A 6 24.18 12.31 9.43
C PHE A 6 24.67 11.36 8.33
N GLN A 7 25.33 10.28 8.75
CA GLN A 7 25.60 9.18 7.84
C GLN A 7 24.26 8.60 7.38
N LYS A 8 23.93 8.82 6.12
CA LYS A 8 22.68 8.27 5.57
C LYS A 8 22.79 6.75 5.47
N PRO A 9 21.79 6.02 6.00
CA PRO A 9 21.70 4.59 5.74
C PRO A 9 21.51 4.37 4.22
N ASP A 10 22.06 3.29 3.70
CA ASP A 10 21.92 2.97 2.26
C ASP A 10 20.46 2.61 1.95
N LYS A 11 20.12 1.38 2.12
CA LYS A 11 18.77 0.84 1.89
C LYS A 11 18.54 -0.34 2.83
N VAL A 12 17.27 -0.67 3.06
CA VAL A 12 16.91 -1.88 3.76
C VAL A 12 17.24 -3.08 2.85
N ILE A 13 18.11 -3.96 3.35
CA ILE A 13 18.53 -5.17 2.63
C ILE A 13 17.69 -6.34 3.18
N MET A 14 16.98 -7.02 2.30
CA MET A 14 16.29 -8.26 2.64
C MET A 14 17.29 -9.42 2.48
N VAL A 15 17.71 -10.00 3.61
CA VAL A 15 18.72 -11.07 3.67
C VAL A 15 18.10 -12.41 3.29
N SER A 16 16.94 -12.70 3.86
CA SER A 16 16.17 -13.90 3.55
C SER A 16 14.68 -13.59 3.64
N SER A 17 13.89 -14.24 2.80
CA SER A 17 12.44 -14.11 2.84
C SER A 17 11.79 -15.39 2.34
N THR A 18 10.76 -15.79 3.08
CA THR A 18 9.72 -16.73 2.66
C THR A 18 8.38 -16.00 2.67
N ASP A 19 7.31 -16.67 2.32
CA ASP A 19 5.96 -16.07 2.35
C ASP A 19 5.53 -15.62 3.77
N THR A 20 6.11 -16.25 4.81
CA THR A 20 5.73 -16.01 6.22
C THR A 20 6.85 -15.50 7.10
N GLN A 21 8.09 -15.54 6.67
CA GLN A 21 9.25 -15.12 7.46
C GLN A 21 10.18 -14.26 6.63
N GLY A 22 10.66 -13.13 7.19
CA GLY A 22 11.62 -12.25 6.55
C GLY A 22 12.66 -11.73 7.52
N VAL A 23 13.90 -11.65 7.08
CA VAL A 23 15.03 -11.04 7.81
C VAL A 23 15.52 -9.84 7.02
N PHE A 24 15.55 -8.69 7.68
CA PHE A 24 15.91 -7.40 7.09
C PHE A 24 17.09 -6.80 7.84
N GLU A 25 18.05 -6.27 7.09
CA GLU A 25 19.18 -5.48 7.61
C GLU A 25 19.05 -4.02 7.23
N PHE A 26 19.33 -3.14 8.18
CA PHE A 26 19.36 -1.69 7.96
C PHE A 26 20.66 -1.12 8.51
N ARG A 27 21.51 -0.61 7.63
CA ARG A 27 22.88 -0.14 7.93
C ARG A 27 23.38 0.85 6.88
N PRO A 28 24.41 1.70 7.20
CA PRO A 28 24.91 1.98 8.55
C PRO A 28 23.95 2.89 9.31
N LEU A 29 23.92 2.76 10.63
CA LEU A 29 23.16 3.62 11.52
C LEU A 29 24.11 4.30 12.51
N GLU A 30 23.83 5.53 12.89
CA GLU A 30 24.53 6.21 14.00
C GLU A 30 24.25 5.48 15.31
N PRO A 31 25.18 5.56 16.31
CA PRO A 31 25.01 4.91 17.60
C PRO A 31 23.68 5.28 18.29
N GLY A 32 22.95 4.27 18.77
CA GLY A 32 21.67 4.41 19.45
C GLY A 32 20.44 4.40 18.53
N TYR A 33 20.61 4.62 17.21
CA TYR A 33 19.47 4.60 16.27
C TYR A 33 18.91 3.20 16.02
N GLY A 34 19.76 2.16 16.09
CA GLY A 34 19.33 0.79 15.91
C GLY A 34 18.27 0.37 16.93
N ILE A 35 18.48 0.68 18.21
CA ILE A 35 17.52 0.40 19.28
C ILE A 35 16.24 1.21 19.10
N THR A 36 16.35 2.50 18.80
CA THR A 36 15.22 3.41 18.64
C THR A 36 14.30 2.96 17.49
N ILE A 37 14.89 2.73 16.32
CA ILE A 37 14.15 2.31 15.12
C ILE A 37 13.61 0.87 15.29
N GLY A 38 14.44 -0.06 15.79
CA GLY A 38 14.06 -1.45 15.99
C GLY A 38 12.90 -1.61 16.96
N ASN A 39 12.92 -0.89 18.09
CA ASN A 39 11.84 -0.92 19.07
C ASN A 39 10.55 -0.28 18.53
N ALA A 40 10.66 0.87 17.84
CA ALA A 40 9.51 1.54 17.26
C ALA A 40 8.81 0.64 16.21
N LEU A 41 9.56 0.08 15.27
CA LEU A 41 9.04 -0.83 14.25
C LEU A 41 8.44 -2.10 14.88
N ARG A 42 9.12 -2.71 15.84
CA ARG A 42 8.61 -3.89 16.53
C ARG A 42 7.26 -3.63 17.19
N ARG A 43 7.11 -2.50 17.89
CA ARG A 43 5.85 -2.15 18.56
C ARG A 43 4.73 -1.94 17.56
N ILE A 44 4.95 -1.21 16.48
CA ILE A 44 3.94 -0.96 15.44
C ILE A 44 3.55 -2.26 14.73
N LEU A 45 4.54 -3.09 14.37
CA LEU A 45 4.29 -4.39 13.74
C LEU A 45 3.36 -5.26 14.59
N LEU A 46 3.59 -5.34 15.90
CA LEU A 46 2.81 -6.21 16.79
C LEU A 46 1.42 -5.68 17.15
N SER A 47 1.18 -4.36 17.06
CA SER A 47 -0.06 -3.77 17.59
C SER A 47 -0.91 -3.04 16.56
N SER A 48 -0.34 -2.54 15.46
CA SER A 48 -1.01 -1.51 14.68
C SER A 48 -1.35 -1.90 13.25
N LEU A 49 -0.90 -3.06 12.80
CA LEU A 49 -1.24 -3.56 11.47
C LEU A 49 -2.67 -4.07 11.44
N GLU A 50 -3.31 -3.87 10.30
CA GLU A 50 -4.67 -4.33 10.04
C GLU A 50 -4.68 -5.82 9.69
N GLY A 51 -5.76 -6.50 10.07
CA GLY A 51 -6.00 -7.89 9.72
C GLY A 51 -7.48 -8.24 9.78
N TYR A 52 -7.78 -9.52 9.60
CA TYR A 52 -9.15 -10.03 9.50
C TYR A 52 -9.33 -11.18 10.48
N ALA A 53 -10.45 -11.16 11.21
CA ALA A 53 -10.78 -12.21 12.18
C ALA A 53 -12.29 -12.38 12.29
N ILE A 54 -12.71 -13.53 12.84
CA ILE A 54 -14.10 -13.77 13.19
C ILE A 54 -14.42 -12.94 14.44
N THR A 55 -15.51 -12.19 14.38
CA THR A 55 -15.96 -11.31 15.47
C THR A 55 -17.24 -11.80 16.14
N THR A 56 -18.12 -12.42 15.37
CA THR A 56 -19.37 -12.99 15.90
C THR A 56 -19.70 -14.30 15.21
N ILE A 57 -20.32 -15.20 15.95
CA ILE A 57 -20.92 -16.42 15.42
C ILE A 57 -22.34 -16.59 15.93
N ARG A 58 -23.10 -17.37 15.23
CA ARG A 58 -24.42 -17.87 15.63
C ARG A 58 -24.55 -19.31 15.18
N ILE A 59 -24.91 -20.20 16.08
CA ILE A 59 -25.08 -21.62 15.79
C ILE A 59 -26.56 -21.96 16.00
N GLU A 60 -27.16 -22.66 15.05
CA GLU A 60 -28.56 -23.05 15.15
C GLU A 60 -28.77 -23.98 16.37
N GLY A 61 -29.76 -23.64 17.23
CA GLY A 61 -30.05 -24.39 18.44
C GLY A 61 -29.15 -24.13 19.63
N VAL A 62 -28.29 -23.08 19.55
CA VAL A 62 -27.38 -22.66 20.63
C VAL A 62 -27.71 -21.22 21.04
N ASP A 63 -28.00 -21.01 22.33
CA ASP A 63 -28.34 -19.69 22.85
C ASP A 63 -27.17 -18.96 23.53
N HIS A 64 -26.15 -19.70 24.00
CA HIS A 64 -24.98 -19.15 24.69
C HIS A 64 -23.74 -20.06 24.53
N GLU A 65 -22.57 -19.50 24.80
CA GLU A 65 -21.26 -20.15 24.63
C GLU A 65 -21.02 -21.37 25.50
N PHE A 66 -21.73 -21.52 26.59
CA PHE A 66 -21.57 -22.66 27.53
C PHE A 66 -22.50 -23.85 27.20
N SER A 67 -23.02 -23.89 25.99
CA SER A 67 -23.89 -24.96 25.50
C SER A 67 -23.10 -26.11 24.91
N THR A 68 -23.76 -27.25 24.77
CA THR A 68 -23.25 -28.42 24.04
C THR A 68 -24.16 -28.72 22.84
N ILE A 69 -23.58 -29.26 21.77
CA ILE A 69 -24.31 -29.61 20.54
C ILE A 69 -24.40 -31.14 20.48
N LYS A 70 -25.60 -31.68 20.35
CA LYS A 70 -25.82 -33.12 20.29
C LYS A 70 -25.13 -33.72 19.07
N GLY A 71 -24.24 -34.72 19.32
CA GLY A 71 -23.48 -35.38 18.26
C GLY A 71 -22.24 -34.64 17.79
N VAL A 72 -21.84 -33.57 18.49
CA VAL A 72 -20.52 -32.91 18.40
C VAL A 72 -19.75 -33.19 19.67
N ILE A 73 -18.46 -33.46 19.56
CA ILE A 73 -17.61 -33.83 20.69
C ILE A 73 -17.25 -32.62 21.52
N GLU A 74 -16.81 -31.51 20.82
CA GLU A 74 -16.42 -30.27 21.45
C GLU A 74 -17.65 -29.47 21.91
N ASP A 75 -17.52 -28.80 23.03
CA ASP A 75 -18.51 -27.81 23.46
C ASP A 75 -18.38 -26.51 22.62
N VAL A 76 -19.35 -25.62 22.77
CA VAL A 76 -19.38 -24.37 22.01
C VAL A 76 -18.19 -23.48 22.35
N THR A 77 -17.69 -23.52 23.60
CA THR A 77 -16.51 -22.76 24.03
C THR A 77 -15.26 -23.25 23.29
N GLU A 78 -15.08 -24.55 23.16
CA GLU A 78 -13.96 -25.15 22.42
C GLU A 78 -14.06 -24.82 20.93
N ILE A 79 -15.27 -24.87 20.34
CA ILE A 79 -15.52 -24.47 18.95
C ILE A 79 -15.13 -23.01 18.75
N VAL A 80 -15.50 -22.11 19.66
CA VAL A 80 -15.11 -20.68 19.62
C VAL A 80 -13.59 -20.52 19.68
N LEU A 81 -12.91 -21.25 20.58
CA LEU A 81 -11.45 -21.19 20.69
C LEU A 81 -10.76 -21.67 19.42
N ASN A 82 -11.31 -22.69 18.76
CA ASN A 82 -10.78 -23.19 17.48
C ASN A 82 -11.06 -22.20 16.34
N LEU A 83 -12.24 -21.59 16.30
CA LEU A 83 -12.57 -20.55 15.29
C LEU A 83 -11.66 -19.33 15.40
N LYS A 84 -11.26 -18.90 16.59
CA LYS A 84 -10.30 -17.79 16.82
C LYS A 84 -8.91 -18.04 16.21
N GLN A 85 -8.54 -19.30 16.02
CA GLN A 85 -7.24 -19.67 15.45
C GLN A 85 -7.23 -19.62 13.91
N ILE A 86 -8.39 -19.46 13.25
CA ILE A 86 -8.48 -19.38 11.80
C ILE A 86 -7.86 -18.07 11.31
N ARG A 87 -7.04 -18.17 10.27
CA ARG A 87 -6.38 -17.03 9.64
C ARG A 87 -6.91 -16.80 8.24
N PHE A 88 -7.27 -15.56 7.99
CA PHE A 88 -7.88 -15.14 6.72
C PHE A 88 -6.94 -14.27 5.93
N LYS A 89 -6.91 -14.50 4.61
CA LYS A 89 -6.28 -13.62 3.65
C LYS A 89 -7.35 -13.00 2.77
N LYS A 90 -7.33 -11.69 2.63
CA LYS A 90 -8.19 -10.95 1.71
C LYS A 90 -7.84 -11.31 0.25
N VAL A 91 -8.86 -11.55 -0.56
CA VAL A 91 -8.73 -11.89 -1.98
C VAL A 91 -9.29 -10.78 -2.87
N VAL A 92 -10.33 -10.07 -2.39
CA VAL A 92 -11.01 -9.00 -3.13
C VAL A 92 -10.79 -7.68 -2.40
N ASP A 93 -10.24 -6.67 -3.07
CA ASP A 93 -9.77 -5.44 -2.42
C ASP A 93 -10.85 -4.58 -1.74
N ASP A 94 -12.09 -4.62 -2.21
CA ASP A 94 -13.18 -3.78 -1.68
C ASP A 94 -14.00 -4.41 -0.55
N VAL A 95 -13.62 -5.62 -0.07
CA VAL A 95 -14.37 -6.35 0.96
C VAL A 95 -13.66 -6.24 2.31
N ASP A 96 -14.21 -5.44 3.22
CA ASP A 96 -13.69 -5.28 4.60
C ASP A 96 -14.47 -6.10 5.63
N HIS A 97 -15.64 -6.63 5.27
CA HIS A 97 -16.45 -7.51 6.09
C HIS A 97 -17.19 -8.53 5.23
N GLU A 98 -17.37 -9.71 5.76
CA GLU A 98 -18.16 -10.77 5.10
C GLU A 98 -18.91 -11.57 6.15
N LYS A 99 -20.19 -11.85 5.87
CA LYS A 99 -21.06 -12.68 6.68
C LYS A 99 -21.43 -13.90 5.88
N ILE A 100 -21.10 -15.08 6.40
CA ILE A 100 -21.35 -16.35 5.72
C ILE A 100 -22.27 -17.24 6.52
N PHE A 101 -23.09 -18.02 5.78
CA PHE A 101 -23.93 -19.07 6.35
C PHE A 101 -23.38 -20.42 5.93
N VAL A 102 -22.92 -21.17 6.90
CA VAL A 102 -22.22 -22.44 6.73
C VAL A 102 -23.14 -23.58 7.13
N THR A 103 -23.26 -24.60 6.29
CA THR A 103 -23.97 -25.82 6.60
C THR A 103 -23.05 -27.00 6.38
N ILE A 104 -22.71 -27.72 7.44
CA ILE A 104 -21.82 -28.89 7.43
C ILE A 104 -22.61 -30.15 7.74
N THR A 105 -22.50 -31.16 6.87
CA THR A 105 -23.18 -32.45 7.00
C THR A 105 -22.32 -33.56 6.40
N GLY A 106 -22.44 -34.77 6.94
CA GLY A 106 -21.82 -35.96 6.33
C GLY A 106 -20.30 -36.08 6.53
N VAL A 107 -19.74 -35.34 7.48
CA VAL A 107 -18.29 -35.36 7.82
C VAL A 107 -18.07 -35.74 9.27
N ASN A 108 -16.93 -36.39 9.57
CA ASN A 108 -16.52 -36.68 10.93
C ASN A 108 -15.73 -35.55 11.58
N GLU A 109 -15.07 -34.73 10.76
CA GLU A 109 -14.26 -33.58 11.19
C GLU A 109 -14.68 -32.35 10.38
N PHE A 110 -14.99 -31.27 11.07
CA PHE A 110 -15.18 -29.97 10.44
C PHE A 110 -13.87 -29.20 10.46
N LYS A 111 -13.26 -29.03 9.28
CA LYS A 111 -11.98 -28.30 9.10
C LYS A 111 -12.22 -26.91 8.60
N ALA A 112 -11.33 -26.00 8.98
CA ALA A 112 -11.35 -24.59 8.56
C ALA A 112 -11.35 -24.41 7.02
N GLY A 113 -10.74 -25.36 6.29
CA GLY A 113 -10.74 -25.38 4.82
C GLY A 113 -12.12 -25.47 4.18
N GLU A 114 -13.11 -26.06 4.87
CA GLU A 114 -14.49 -26.16 4.39
C GLU A 114 -15.15 -24.77 4.26
N LEU A 115 -14.72 -23.80 5.07
CA LEU A 115 -15.21 -22.42 5.00
C LEU A 115 -14.95 -21.77 3.65
N ASN A 116 -13.87 -22.17 2.96
CA ASN A 116 -13.53 -21.63 1.64
C ASN A 116 -14.63 -21.84 0.58
N LYS A 117 -15.55 -22.78 0.79
CA LYS A 117 -16.68 -23.02 -0.11
C LYS A 117 -17.76 -21.94 0.00
N TYR A 118 -17.78 -21.21 1.10
CA TYR A 118 -18.78 -20.20 1.44
C TYR A 118 -18.22 -18.77 1.37
N LEU A 119 -16.88 -18.63 1.38
CA LEU A 119 -16.17 -17.36 1.34
C LEU A 119 -16.03 -16.85 -0.10
N THR A 120 -16.24 -15.56 -0.30
CA THR A 120 -16.04 -14.87 -1.59
C THR A 120 -14.93 -13.81 -1.52
N GLY A 121 -14.87 -13.04 -0.44
CA GLY A 121 -13.89 -11.97 -0.25
C GLY A 121 -12.61 -12.42 0.44
N PHE A 122 -12.66 -13.54 1.15
CA PHE A 122 -11.56 -14.04 1.97
C PHE A 122 -11.21 -15.49 1.63
N ARG A 123 -10.00 -15.88 2.00
CA ARG A 123 -9.49 -17.25 1.92
C ARG A 123 -8.89 -17.66 3.25
N VAL A 124 -9.22 -18.87 3.72
CA VAL A 124 -8.60 -19.49 4.90
C VAL A 124 -7.19 -19.96 4.55
N LEU A 125 -6.22 -19.63 5.39
CA LEU A 125 -4.82 -20.02 5.21
C LEU A 125 -4.48 -21.36 5.87
N ASN A 126 -4.98 -21.61 7.10
CA ASN A 126 -4.76 -22.83 7.86
C ASN A 126 -5.89 -23.83 7.63
N THR A 127 -6.00 -24.34 6.42
CA THR A 127 -7.10 -25.22 5.96
C THR A 127 -7.25 -26.52 6.73
N ASP A 128 -6.15 -27.07 7.27
CA ASP A 128 -6.14 -28.35 7.99
C ASP A 128 -6.54 -28.22 9.47
N HIS A 129 -6.74 -26.98 9.95
CA HIS A 129 -7.13 -26.74 11.33
C HIS A 129 -8.54 -27.29 11.58
N VAL A 130 -8.67 -28.17 12.59
CA VAL A 130 -9.93 -28.80 12.97
C VAL A 130 -10.71 -27.85 13.87
N ILE A 131 -11.96 -27.58 13.53
CA ILE A 131 -12.87 -26.75 14.32
C ILE A 131 -13.63 -27.61 15.32
N CYS A 132 -14.21 -28.72 14.88
CA CYS A 132 -14.85 -29.69 15.76
C CYS A 132 -14.96 -31.07 15.09
N HIS A 133 -15.19 -32.11 15.93
CA HIS A 133 -15.51 -33.48 15.53
C HIS A 133 -17.00 -33.71 15.70
N MET A 134 -17.65 -34.31 14.71
CA MET A 134 -19.09 -34.48 14.71
C MET A 134 -19.50 -35.83 14.09
N GLU A 135 -20.63 -36.34 14.51
CA GLU A 135 -21.23 -37.52 13.86
C GLU A 135 -21.71 -37.16 12.44
N PRO A 136 -21.54 -38.02 11.43
CA PRO A 136 -21.97 -37.78 10.08
C PRO A 136 -23.48 -37.47 9.90
N THR A 137 -24.27 -37.89 10.89
CA THR A 137 -25.74 -37.66 10.90
C THR A 137 -26.13 -36.25 11.33
N VAL A 138 -25.20 -35.55 11.97
CA VAL A 138 -25.43 -34.20 12.48
C VAL A 138 -25.39 -33.18 11.33
N LYS A 139 -26.33 -32.25 11.36
CA LYS A 139 -26.35 -31.08 10.51
C LYS A 139 -25.98 -29.85 11.36
N LEU A 140 -24.78 -29.37 11.21
CA LEU A 140 -24.29 -28.17 11.88
C LEU A 140 -24.51 -26.96 10.97
N GLN A 141 -25.32 -26.01 11.44
CA GLN A 141 -25.57 -24.74 10.73
C GLN A 141 -25.05 -23.59 11.58
N MET A 142 -24.21 -22.77 10.99
CA MET A 142 -23.68 -21.60 11.67
C MET A 142 -23.58 -20.39 10.75
N GLU A 143 -23.75 -19.24 11.35
CA GLU A 143 -23.48 -17.94 10.76
C GLU A 143 -22.18 -17.43 11.33
N ILE A 144 -21.27 -16.96 10.51
CA ILE A 144 -19.95 -16.46 10.90
C ILE A 144 -19.77 -15.07 10.28
N SER A 145 -19.39 -14.09 11.11
CA SER A 145 -19.06 -12.74 10.63
C SER A 145 -17.56 -12.51 10.73
N ILE A 146 -16.95 -12.16 9.62
CA ILE A 146 -15.53 -11.81 9.50
C ILE A 146 -15.44 -10.30 9.30
N ASN A 147 -14.64 -9.63 10.12
CA ASN A 147 -14.45 -8.18 10.05
C ASN A 147 -12.99 -7.82 10.01
N LYS A 148 -12.71 -6.62 9.52
CA LYS A 148 -11.42 -5.96 9.56
C LYS A 148 -11.21 -5.28 10.90
N GLY A 149 -10.01 -5.34 11.43
CA GLY A 149 -9.66 -4.65 12.68
C GLY A 149 -8.16 -4.55 12.90
N ARG A 150 -7.77 -4.09 14.09
CA ARG A 150 -6.36 -3.94 14.50
C ARG A 150 -6.13 -4.51 15.89
N GLY A 151 -4.97 -5.15 16.07
CA GLY A 151 -4.55 -5.65 17.36
C GLY A 151 -5.48 -6.71 17.94
N TYR A 152 -5.90 -6.53 19.18
CA TYR A 152 -6.84 -7.39 19.91
C TYR A 152 -8.07 -6.57 20.30
N VAL A 153 -9.25 -7.13 20.03
CA VAL A 153 -10.53 -6.52 20.40
C VAL A 153 -11.31 -7.54 21.24
N PRO A 154 -11.69 -7.20 22.48
CA PRO A 154 -12.45 -8.10 23.35
C PRO A 154 -13.87 -8.31 22.83
N SER A 155 -14.48 -9.43 23.23
CA SER A 155 -15.82 -9.84 22.78
C SER A 155 -16.90 -8.84 23.09
N GLU A 156 -16.80 -8.12 24.21
CA GLU A 156 -17.74 -7.08 24.61
C GLU A 156 -17.83 -5.94 23.58
N GLU A 157 -16.70 -5.56 22.98
CA GLU A 157 -16.65 -4.51 21.95
C GLU A 157 -17.16 -5.02 20.60
N ASN A 158 -17.07 -6.33 20.33
CA ASN A 158 -17.58 -6.95 19.11
C ASN A 158 -19.10 -7.21 19.19
N LYS A 159 -19.73 -7.01 20.35
CA LYS A 159 -21.16 -7.21 20.53
C LYS A 159 -21.96 -6.05 19.91
N PRO A 160 -22.83 -6.29 18.91
CA PRO A 160 -23.70 -5.26 18.36
C PRO A 160 -24.67 -4.71 19.41
N ALA A 161 -25.02 -3.42 19.35
CA ALA A 161 -25.96 -2.80 20.27
C ALA A 161 -27.35 -3.48 20.29
N ASN A 162 -27.77 -4.05 19.17
CA ASN A 162 -29.02 -4.80 19.01
C ASN A 162 -28.72 -6.29 18.77
N ALA A 163 -27.92 -6.91 19.63
CA ALA A 163 -27.59 -8.33 19.49
C ALA A 163 -28.86 -9.19 19.62
N GLU A 164 -29.11 -10.02 18.63
CA GLU A 164 -30.16 -11.05 18.68
C GLU A 164 -29.79 -12.15 19.68
N ILE A 165 -30.80 -12.84 20.22
CA ILE A 165 -30.58 -14.01 21.09
C ILE A 165 -29.86 -15.09 20.27
N GLY A 166 -28.84 -15.73 20.88
CA GLY A 166 -28.03 -16.76 20.23
C GLY A 166 -26.84 -16.19 19.39
N LEU A 167 -26.67 -14.86 19.32
CA LEU A 167 -25.45 -14.29 18.75
C LEU A 167 -24.35 -14.28 19.80
N ILE A 168 -23.27 -14.99 19.53
CA ILE A 168 -22.10 -15.14 20.39
C ILE A 168 -20.99 -14.24 19.86
N PRO A 169 -20.64 -13.14 20.56
CA PRO A 169 -19.49 -12.32 20.21
C PRO A 169 -18.19 -13.04 20.61
N ILE A 170 -17.19 -12.91 19.75
CA ILE A 170 -15.88 -13.54 19.94
C ILE A 170 -14.83 -12.45 20.08
N ASP A 171 -13.88 -12.62 21.01
CA ASP A 171 -12.71 -11.76 21.04
C ASP A 171 -11.80 -12.06 19.83
N ALA A 172 -11.41 -11.02 19.15
CA ALA A 172 -10.75 -11.10 17.84
C ALA A 172 -9.28 -10.69 17.92
N ILE A 173 -8.40 -11.53 17.36
CA ILE A 173 -6.97 -11.25 17.18
C ILE A 173 -6.76 -10.92 15.72
N PHE A 174 -6.70 -9.61 15.41
CA PHE A 174 -6.56 -9.12 14.04
C PHE A 174 -5.11 -9.06 13.56
N THR A 175 -4.13 -8.98 14.49
CA THR A 175 -2.73 -8.83 14.10
C THR A 175 -2.26 -9.96 13.19
N PRO A 176 -1.70 -9.62 11.99
CA PRO A 176 -1.15 -10.61 11.07
C PRO A 176 0.28 -11.06 11.48
N ILE A 177 0.84 -10.45 12.51
CA ILE A 177 2.22 -10.69 12.94
C ILE A 177 2.23 -11.69 14.10
N LYS A 178 2.94 -12.80 13.92
CA LYS A 178 3.15 -13.82 14.97
C LYS A 178 4.31 -13.47 15.90
N ASN A 179 5.42 -12.99 15.32
CA ASN A 179 6.61 -12.65 16.10
C ASN A 179 7.44 -11.59 15.38
N VAL A 180 8.08 -10.72 16.18
CA VAL A 180 9.09 -9.78 15.72
C VAL A 180 10.26 -9.79 16.68
N LYS A 181 11.45 -10.07 16.16
CA LYS A 181 12.71 -10.01 16.89
C LYS A 181 13.62 -9.01 16.21
N TYR A 182 14.35 -8.21 16.99
CA TYR A 182 15.41 -7.38 16.45
C TYR A 182 16.68 -7.51 17.28
N SER A 183 17.81 -7.30 16.63
CA SER A 183 19.13 -7.20 17.25
C SER A 183 19.90 -6.05 16.64
N VAL A 184 20.78 -5.46 17.43
CA VAL A 184 21.68 -4.39 17.00
C VAL A 184 23.10 -4.92 17.11
N GLU A 185 23.84 -4.81 16.02
CA GLU A 185 25.22 -5.26 15.90
C GLU A 185 26.11 -4.08 15.52
N ASN A 186 27.38 -4.12 15.96
CA ASN A 186 28.34 -3.12 15.53
C ASN A 186 28.66 -3.27 14.04
N TYR A 187 28.74 -2.16 13.34
CA TYR A 187 29.04 -2.11 11.93
C TYR A 187 30.20 -1.16 11.64
N ARG A 188 31.16 -1.60 10.85
CA ARG A 188 32.33 -0.82 10.48
C ARG A 188 32.11 -0.06 9.17
N VAL A 189 32.33 1.24 9.18
CA VAL A 189 32.40 2.08 7.99
C VAL A 189 33.79 2.70 7.91
N GLU A 190 34.57 2.29 6.93
CA GLU A 190 35.99 2.68 6.76
C GLU A 190 36.84 2.42 8.01
N GLN A 191 37.28 3.48 8.71
CA GLN A 191 38.10 3.39 9.94
C GLN A 191 37.26 3.48 11.22
N LYS A 192 35.97 3.83 11.13
CA LYS A 192 35.08 3.93 12.28
C LYS A 192 34.32 2.63 12.51
N THR A 193 34.33 2.14 13.74
CA THR A 193 33.71 0.89 14.17
C THR A 193 32.44 1.09 15.00
N ASP A 194 32.03 2.36 15.19
CA ASP A 194 31.01 2.74 16.16
C ASP A 194 29.58 2.81 15.56
N TYR A 195 29.46 2.52 14.26
CA TYR A 195 28.14 2.43 13.59
C TYR A 195 27.39 1.17 14.00
N GLU A 196 26.09 1.23 13.85
CA GLU A 196 25.18 0.12 14.14
C GLU A 196 24.58 -0.49 12.87
N LYS A 197 24.31 -1.79 12.94
CA LYS A 197 23.52 -2.55 12.00
C LYS A 197 22.31 -3.10 12.74
N LEU A 198 21.11 -2.69 12.32
CA LEU A 198 19.86 -3.21 12.83
C LEU A 198 19.46 -4.43 11.99
N VAL A 199 19.22 -5.56 12.63
CA VAL A 199 18.65 -6.77 12.02
C VAL A 199 17.27 -6.99 12.59
N ILE A 200 16.25 -7.08 11.74
CA ILE A 200 14.85 -7.33 12.13
C ILE A 200 14.38 -8.62 11.48
N GLU A 201 13.89 -9.53 12.30
CA GLU A 201 13.22 -10.76 11.89
C GLU A 201 11.73 -10.63 12.14
N ILE A 202 10.92 -10.87 11.11
CA ILE A 202 9.46 -10.75 11.13
C ILE A 202 8.86 -12.10 10.73
N VAL A 203 7.96 -12.63 11.56
CA VAL A 203 7.17 -13.81 11.27
C VAL A 203 5.71 -13.43 11.20
N THR A 204 5.07 -13.68 10.05
CA THR A 204 3.66 -13.40 9.79
C THR A 204 2.84 -14.69 9.85
N ASP A 205 1.54 -14.56 9.78
CA ASP A 205 0.60 -15.68 9.66
C ASP A 205 0.37 -16.14 8.20
N GLY A 206 0.92 -15.38 7.22
CA GLY A 206 0.78 -15.63 5.78
C GLY A 206 -0.28 -14.74 5.11
N SER A 207 -1.07 -13.98 5.86
CA SER A 207 -2.03 -13.02 5.30
C SER A 207 -1.34 -11.84 4.63
N ILE A 208 -0.22 -11.41 5.17
CA ILE A 208 0.65 -10.35 4.64
C ILE A 208 2.09 -10.85 4.48
N HIS A 209 2.76 -10.44 3.42
CA HIS A 209 4.17 -10.74 3.23
C HIS A 209 5.04 -9.90 4.18
N PRO A 210 6.12 -10.44 4.80
CA PRO A 210 6.96 -9.71 5.76
C PRO A 210 7.50 -8.36 5.25
N LYS A 211 7.85 -8.27 3.97
CA LYS A 211 8.29 -7.04 3.34
C LYS A 211 7.20 -5.96 3.35
N ASP A 212 5.97 -6.34 3.06
CA ASP A 212 4.85 -5.41 3.00
C ASP A 212 4.41 -5.02 4.42
N ALA A 213 4.46 -5.95 5.37
CA ALA A 213 4.25 -5.65 6.78
C ALA A 213 5.24 -4.60 7.31
N LEU A 214 6.53 -4.72 6.96
CA LEU A 214 7.56 -3.73 7.33
C LEU A 214 7.29 -2.36 6.71
N LYS A 215 6.89 -2.31 5.44
CA LYS A 215 6.53 -1.07 4.76
C LYS A 215 5.32 -0.39 5.42
N GLU A 216 4.26 -1.15 5.70
CA GLU A 216 3.07 -0.61 6.36
C GLU A 216 3.38 -0.07 7.76
N ALA A 217 4.20 -0.78 8.54
CA ALA A 217 4.66 -0.31 9.84
C ALA A 217 5.46 1.00 9.73
N ALA A 218 6.33 1.11 8.72
CA ALA A 218 7.09 2.33 8.46
C ALA A 218 6.17 3.49 8.04
N LYS A 219 5.17 3.27 7.18
CA LYS A 219 4.17 4.29 6.80
C LYS A 219 3.44 4.83 8.02
N ILE A 220 3.01 3.95 8.94
CA ILE A 220 2.33 4.36 10.19
C ILE A 220 3.23 5.28 11.02
N LEU A 221 4.51 4.92 11.20
CA LEU A 221 5.47 5.75 11.94
C LEU A 221 5.68 7.11 11.28
N ILE A 222 5.91 7.12 9.96
CA ILE A 222 6.11 8.37 9.21
C ILE A 222 4.88 9.27 9.36
N TYR A 223 3.66 8.73 9.20
CA TYR A 223 2.43 9.50 9.35
C TYR A 223 2.32 10.19 10.71
N HIS A 224 2.71 9.50 11.80
CA HIS A 224 2.69 10.09 13.13
C HIS A 224 3.82 11.12 13.33
N PHE A 225 5.03 10.83 12.84
CA PHE A 225 6.16 11.75 12.98
C PHE A 225 6.01 13.02 12.14
N MET A 226 5.29 12.98 11.03
CA MET A 226 4.98 14.17 10.24
C MET A 226 4.25 15.26 11.04
N LEU A 227 3.47 14.86 12.07
CA LEU A 227 2.77 15.81 12.94
C LEU A 227 3.72 16.65 13.82
N PHE A 228 4.97 16.20 14.00
CA PHE A 228 6.03 16.92 14.74
C PHE A 228 6.94 17.73 13.83
N SER A 229 6.76 17.65 12.52
CA SER A 229 7.50 18.38 11.50
C SER A 229 6.59 19.41 10.83
N ASP A 230 7.07 20.63 10.63
CA ASP A 230 6.35 21.67 9.88
C ASP A 230 6.43 21.42 8.36
N GLU A 231 7.27 20.50 7.93
CA GLU A 231 7.41 20.10 6.53
C GLU A 231 6.33 19.09 6.14
N LYS A 232 5.61 19.40 5.07
CA LYS A 232 4.71 18.43 4.41
C LYS A 232 5.55 17.41 3.64
N ILE A 233 5.97 16.35 4.32
CA ILE A 233 6.57 15.20 3.65
C ILE A 233 5.44 14.47 2.91
N THR A 234 5.40 14.62 1.60
CA THR A 234 4.48 13.86 0.75
C THR A 234 4.96 12.42 0.74
N LEU A 235 4.27 11.54 1.46
CA LEU A 235 4.43 10.11 1.26
C LEU A 235 3.83 9.79 -0.11
N ASP A 236 4.70 9.58 -1.08
CA ASP A 236 4.32 9.07 -2.37
C ASP A 236 3.71 7.68 -2.17
N THR A 237 2.41 7.64 -2.17
CA THR A 237 1.64 6.40 -2.25
C THR A 237 1.99 5.67 -3.55
N GLU A 238 2.05 4.35 -3.52
CA GLU A 238 2.50 3.46 -4.62
C GLU A 238 1.72 3.58 -5.97
N GLU A 239 0.99 4.66 -6.20
CA GLU A 239 0.42 5.00 -7.52
C GLU A 239 1.44 5.61 -8.50
N LYS A 240 2.73 5.74 -8.10
CA LYS A 240 3.75 6.43 -8.89
C LYS A 240 4.50 5.60 -9.94
N SER A 241 4.21 4.34 -10.15
CA SER A 241 4.81 3.62 -11.28
C SER A 241 4.21 3.99 -12.65
N VAL A 242 3.08 4.71 -12.65
CA VAL A 242 2.45 5.21 -13.89
C VAL A 242 2.56 6.73 -14.01
N THR A 243 2.80 7.47 -12.89
CA THR A 243 2.88 8.93 -12.90
C THR A 243 4.31 9.47 -13.01
N GLU A 244 5.35 8.70 -12.65
CA GLU A 244 6.74 9.16 -12.83
C GLU A 244 7.10 9.30 -14.30
N ASP A 245 6.68 8.38 -15.17
CA ASP A 245 6.85 8.50 -16.61
C ASP A 245 6.05 9.70 -17.18
N PHE A 246 4.85 9.97 -16.64
CA PHE A 246 4.03 11.12 -17.04
C PHE A 246 4.60 12.45 -16.52
N ASP A 247 5.17 12.49 -15.32
CA ASP A 247 5.78 13.72 -14.77
C ASP A 247 7.12 14.04 -15.45
N GLU A 248 7.93 13.04 -15.82
CA GLU A 248 9.15 13.25 -16.61
C GLU A 248 8.83 13.73 -18.03
N GLU A 249 7.83 13.18 -18.69
CA GLU A 249 7.37 13.66 -20.00
C GLU A 249 6.83 15.09 -19.91
N ILE A 250 6.05 15.42 -18.88
CA ILE A 250 5.54 16.77 -18.66
C ILE A 250 6.68 17.75 -18.35
N LEU A 251 7.67 17.35 -17.55
CA LEU A 251 8.83 18.19 -17.24
C LEU A 251 9.73 18.41 -18.45
N HIS A 252 9.98 17.37 -19.23
CA HIS A 252 10.72 17.46 -20.49
C HIS A 252 9.98 18.35 -21.50
N MET A 253 8.68 18.16 -21.65
CA MET A 253 7.84 18.98 -22.53
C MET A 253 7.82 20.45 -22.07
N ARG A 254 7.77 20.70 -20.75
CA ARG A 254 7.83 22.05 -20.18
C ARG A 254 9.17 22.74 -20.45
N GLN A 255 10.30 22.01 -20.34
CA GLN A 255 11.62 22.54 -20.70
C GLN A 255 11.70 22.86 -22.19
N LEU A 256 11.19 21.97 -23.04
CA LEU A 256 11.13 22.18 -24.50
C LEU A 256 10.30 23.39 -24.86
N LEU A 257 9.13 23.56 -24.27
CA LEU A 257 8.25 24.72 -24.52
C LEU A 257 8.82 26.06 -24.02
N LYS A 258 9.71 26.05 -23.00
CA LYS A 258 10.43 27.25 -22.52
C LYS A 258 11.66 27.60 -23.35
N THR A 259 12.08 26.77 -24.30
CA THR A 259 13.23 27.05 -25.16
C THR A 259 12.94 28.29 -26.02
N LYS A 260 13.91 29.22 -26.07
CA LYS A 260 13.78 30.44 -26.87
C LYS A 260 14.00 30.11 -28.33
N LEU A 261 13.22 30.73 -29.19
CA LEU A 261 13.29 30.56 -30.64
C LEU A 261 14.65 30.99 -31.23
N VAL A 262 15.40 31.85 -30.51
CA VAL A 262 16.74 32.31 -30.88
C VAL A 262 17.80 31.22 -30.78
N ASP A 263 17.57 30.24 -29.91
CA ASP A 263 18.50 29.13 -29.64
C ASP A 263 18.27 27.94 -30.59
N LEU A 264 17.31 28.06 -31.53
CA LEU A 264 16.94 27.06 -32.50
C LEU A 264 17.48 27.43 -33.91
N ASP A 265 17.78 26.40 -34.72
CA ASP A 265 18.30 26.56 -36.08
C ASP A 265 17.23 27.05 -37.07
N LEU A 266 16.75 28.27 -36.84
CA LEU A 266 15.79 28.96 -37.70
C LEU A 266 16.48 30.01 -38.60
N SER A 267 15.96 30.18 -39.81
CA SER A 267 16.45 31.22 -40.66
C SER A 267 16.25 32.62 -40.04
N VAL A 268 17.23 33.52 -40.26
CA VAL A 268 17.19 34.90 -39.76
C VAL A 268 15.89 35.60 -40.14
N ARG A 269 15.31 35.22 -41.27
CA ARG A 269 14.07 35.80 -41.80
C ARG A 269 12.85 35.33 -41.01
N ALA A 270 12.78 34.02 -40.64
CA ALA A 270 11.75 33.46 -39.82
C ALA A 270 11.79 34.04 -38.39
N LEU A 271 12.99 34.12 -37.79
CA LEU A 271 13.22 34.71 -36.48
C LEU A 271 12.79 36.18 -36.39
N ASN A 272 13.12 36.99 -37.41
CA ASN A 272 12.72 38.41 -37.43
C ASN A 272 11.22 38.59 -37.55
N CYS A 273 10.53 37.72 -38.29
CA CYS A 273 9.08 37.75 -38.39
C CYS A 273 8.39 37.37 -37.10
N LEU A 274 8.91 36.33 -36.37
CA LEU A 274 8.37 35.89 -35.10
C LEU A 274 8.62 36.92 -34.00
N LYS A 275 9.80 37.54 -33.93
CA LYS A 275 10.08 38.65 -33.02
C LYS A 275 9.17 39.84 -33.23
N ALA A 276 8.86 40.18 -34.50
CA ALA A 276 7.93 41.26 -34.80
C ALA A 276 6.47 40.95 -34.40
N ALA A 277 6.17 39.69 -34.16
CA ALA A 277 4.88 39.21 -33.67
C ALA A 277 4.89 38.90 -32.15
N GLU A 278 5.94 39.31 -31.42
CA GLU A 278 6.13 39.09 -29.98
C GLU A 278 6.11 37.61 -29.57
N VAL A 279 6.55 36.70 -30.44
CA VAL A 279 6.67 35.27 -30.20
C VAL A 279 8.14 34.98 -29.86
N GLU A 280 8.44 34.69 -28.60
CA GLU A 280 9.81 34.50 -28.11
C GLU A 280 10.16 33.05 -27.80
N THR A 281 9.16 32.23 -27.40
CA THR A 281 9.37 30.85 -26.97
C THR A 281 8.65 29.85 -27.88
N LEU A 282 9.07 28.58 -27.85
CA LEU A 282 8.34 27.48 -28.51
C LEU A 282 6.91 27.36 -27.98
N GLY A 283 6.70 27.58 -26.67
CA GLY A 283 5.39 27.56 -26.05
C GLY A 283 4.44 28.64 -26.63
N ASP A 284 4.96 29.79 -26.99
CA ASP A 284 4.15 30.84 -27.65
C ASP A 284 3.86 30.49 -29.11
N LEU A 285 4.83 29.87 -29.79
CA LEU A 285 4.68 29.48 -31.19
C LEU A 285 3.60 28.40 -31.37
N VAL A 286 3.55 27.37 -30.54
CA VAL A 286 2.59 26.25 -30.66
C VAL A 286 1.15 26.65 -30.33
N LYS A 287 0.92 27.79 -29.67
CA LYS A 287 -0.42 28.35 -29.42
C LYS A 287 -1.10 28.84 -30.71
N PHE A 288 -0.32 29.22 -31.72
CA PHE A 288 -0.86 29.70 -32.97
C PHE A 288 -1.25 28.58 -33.92
N ASN A 289 -2.29 28.81 -34.70
CA ASN A 289 -2.63 27.93 -35.81
C ASN A 289 -1.87 28.33 -37.09
N ARG A 290 -1.65 27.37 -38.01
CA ARG A 290 -0.97 27.62 -39.31
C ARG A 290 -1.54 28.80 -40.06
N ASN A 291 -2.85 29.00 -40.02
CA ASN A 291 -3.54 30.10 -40.72
C ASN A 291 -3.27 31.47 -40.09
N ASP A 292 -2.99 31.54 -38.81
CA ASP A 292 -2.72 32.77 -38.09
C ASP A 292 -1.29 33.27 -38.34
N LEU A 293 -0.33 32.33 -38.44
CA LEU A 293 1.05 32.64 -38.80
C LEU A 293 1.19 33.22 -40.20
N LEU A 294 0.35 32.82 -41.16
CA LEU A 294 0.33 33.36 -42.51
C LEU A 294 -0.18 34.82 -42.58
N LYS A 295 -0.82 35.32 -41.51
CA LYS A 295 -1.28 36.72 -41.41
C LYS A 295 -0.16 37.67 -40.98
N PHE A 296 0.98 37.14 -40.48
CA PHE A 296 2.08 37.97 -40.03
C PHE A 296 2.78 38.63 -41.20
N ARG A 297 3.18 39.89 -40.97
CA ARG A 297 3.82 40.72 -42.02
C ARG A 297 5.16 40.11 -42.46
N ASN A 298 5.33 39.89 -43.77
CA ASN A 298 6.51 39.28 -44.40
C ASN A 298 6.75 37.79 -44.09
N PHE A 299 5.77 37.06 -43.50
CA PHE A 299 5.84 35.64 -43.25
C PHE A 299 5.37 34.85 -44.49
N GLY A 300 6.24 34.00 -45.06
CA GLY A 300 5.99 33.27 -46.28
C GLY A 300 5.78 31.76 -46.10
N LYS A 301 5.26 31.10 -47.15
CA LYS A 301 5.05 29.64 -47.14
C LYS A 301 6.33 28.83 -46.81
N LYS A 302 7.52 29.30 -47.27
CA LYS A 302 8.80 28.66 -46.99
C LYS A 302 9.16 28.69 -45.51
N SER A 303 8.93 29.82 -44.83
CA SER A 303 9.13 29.94 -43.38
C SER A 303 8.15 29.08 -42.57
N LEU A 304 6.93 28.87 -43.08
CA LEU A 304 5.96 27.97 -42.46
C LEU A 304 6.43 26.52 -42.56
N THR A 305 6.93 26.07 -43.72
CA THR A 305 7.45 24.71 -43.90
C THR A 305 8.64 24.45 -42.98
N GLU A 306 9.54 25.43 -42.84
CA GLU A 306 10.70 25.37 -41.92
C GLU A 306 10.26 25.18 -40.45
N LEU A 307 9.21 25.90 -40.02
CA LEU A 307 8.64 25.74 -38.67
C LEU A 307 7.87 24.43 -38.49
N ASP A 308 7.16 23.96 -39.52
CA ASP A 308 6.48 22.66 -39.51
C ASP A 308 7.50 21.51 -39.29
N GLU A 309 8.58 21.51 -40.08
CA GLU A 309 9.65 20.51 -39.97
C GLU A 309 10.34 20.54 -38.60
N LEU A 310 10.58 21.72 -38.04
CA LEU A 310 11.18 21.89 -36.73
C LEU A 310 10.27 21.38 -35.62
N LEU A 311 8.98 21.70 -35.64
CA LEU A 311 8.01 21.23 -34.67
C LEU A 311 7.80 19.71 -34.76
N GLU A 312 7.75 19.16 -35.97
CA GLU A 312 7.61 17.72 -36.22
C GLU A 312 8.82 16.92 -35.66
N ASN A 313 10.04 17.44 -35.88
CA ASN A 313 11.26 16.87 -35.30
C ASN A 313 11.29 16.90 -33.77
N MET A 314 10.60 17.85 -33.14
CA MET A 314 10.48 17.98 -31.70
C MET A 314 9.20 17.31 -31.12
N GLY A 315 8.40 16.64 -31.95
CA GLY A 315 7.14 16.01 -31.54
C GLY A 315 6.03 17.00 -31.15
N LEU A 316 6.10 18.27 -31.66
CA LEU A 316 5.14 19.33 -31.37
C LEU A 316 4.23 19.60 -32.57
N THR A 317 3.06 20.16 -32.33
CA THR A 317 2.09 20.52 -33.37
C THR A 317 1.53 21.94 -33.15
N PHE A 318 1.20 22.65 -34.23
CA PHE A 318 0.51 23.93 -34.13
C PHE A 318 -0.90 23.78 -33.55
N GLY A 319 -1.34 24.75 -32.74
CA GLY A 319 -2.65 24.73 -32.07
C GLY A 319 -2.70 23.82 -30.85
N MET A 320 -1.56 23.50 -30.26
CA MET A 320 -1.47 22.65 -29.07
C MET A 320 -1.95 23.39 -27.82
N ASP A 321 -2.73 22.74 -26.97
CA ASP A 321 -3.14 23.28 -25.67
C ASP A 321 -1.98 23.19 -24.65
N VAL A 322 -1.35 24.34 -24.41
CA VAL A 322 -0.22 24.48 -23.46
C VAL A 322 -0.66 24.73 -22.02
N SER A 323 -1.96 24.89 -21.75
CA SER A 323 -2.48 25.15 -20.38
C SER A 323 -2.16 24.04 -19.40
N LYS A 324 -2.04 22.81 -19.89
CA LYS A 324 -1.65 21.62 -19.10
C LYS A 324 -0.24 21.72 -18.52
N TYR A 325 0.66 22.47 -19.18
CA TYR A 325 2.08 22.56 -18.80
C TYR A 325 2.41 23.75 -17.89
N LYS A 326 1.41 24.57 -17.50
CA LYS A 326 1.52 25.70 -16.53
C LYS A 326 2.78 26.55 -16.74
N LEU A 327 2.97 27.11 -17.94
CA LEU A 327 4.16 27.86 -18.31
C LEU A 327 4.32 29.19 -17.55
N ASP A 328 3.22 29.74 -16.98
CA ASP A 328 3.13 31.09 -16.37
C ASP A 328 3.44 31.08 -14.85
N LYS A 329 3.90 29.98 -14.25
CA LYS A 329 4.37 29.94 -12.84
C LYS A 329 5.88 29.76 -12.81
N GLU A 330 6.60 30.83 -12.38
CA GLU A 330 7.98 30.75 -11.90
C GLU A 330 8.11 29.83 -10.71
#